data_f60c3e973e993706e5e9bda48407bc8c
#
_entry.id   f60c3e973e993706e5e9bda48407bc8c
#
_cell.length_a   1.000
_cell.length_b   1.000
_cell.length_c   1.000
_cell.angle_alpha   90.00
_cell.angle_beta   90.00
_cell.angle_gamma   90.00
#
_symmetry.space_group_name_H-M   'P 1'
#
loop_
_entity.id
_entity.type
_entity.pdbx_description
1 polymer ?
#
loop_
_entity_poly.entity_id
_entity_poly.type
_entity_poly.pdbx_seq_one_letter_code
_entity_poly.pdbx_strand_id
1 'polypeptide(L)'
;MGKYTNKPPAHEIPEDYLADETFAAILKEAEKYVGYPYVWGGSSPSTSFDCSGFVSYVYNQCGWDFGRLGAQGLYNISARTSSPKPGDLVFFTGTYDTPGISHVGIYVGDGWMLHCGDPISYTNLNTSYWQSHFYAYGKLF
;
A
#
# COMPACT_ATOMS: atom_id res chain seq x y z
N MET A 1 -19.72 -6.71 7.56
CA MET A 1 -18.75 -7.07 8.60
C MET A 1 -17.65 -7.94 8.02
N GLY A 2 -16.42 -7.54 8.20
CA GLY A 2 -15.31 -8.31 7.72
C GLY A 2 -15.01 -9.53 8.58
N LYS A 3 -14.24 -10.45 8.03
CA LYS A 3 -13.77 -11.64 8.71
C LYS A 3 -12.91 -11.30 9.94
N TYR A 4 -12.21 -10.17 9.89
CA TYR A 4 -11.30 -9.70 10.94
C TYR A 4 -11.87 -8.44 11.55
N THR A 5 -11.90 -8.36 12.88
CA THR A 5 -12.59 -7.29 13.60
C THR A 5 -11.67 -6.34 14.35
N ASN A 6 -10.39 -6.67 14.50
CA ASN A 6 -9.42 -5.80 15.19
C ASN A 6 -8.95 -4.69 14.26
N LYS A 7 -9.73 -3.60 14.24
CA LYS A 7 -9.40 -2.49 13.36
C LYS A 7 -8.43 -1.53 14.03
N PRO A 8 -7.34 -1.17 13.34
CA PRO A 8 -6.42 -0.15 13.84
C PRO A 8 -7.07 1.23 13.78
N PRO A 9 -6.43 2.26 14.37
CA PRO A 9 -6.95 3.62 14.30
C PRO A 9 -7.18 4.08 12.86
N ALA A 10 -8.28 4.79 12.64
CA ALA A 10 -8.56 5.40 11.36
C ALA A 10 -7.63 6.60 11.13
N HIS A 11 -7.38 6.90 9.87
CA HIS A 11 -6.68 8.11 9.46
C HIS A 11 -7.62 8.88 8.54
N GLU A 12 -7.83 10.15 8.84
CA GLU A 12 -8.74 10.97 8.02
C GLU A 12 -8.01 11.47 6.77
N ILE A 13 -8.59 11.18 5.61
CA ILE A 13 -8.07 11.64 4.32
C ILE A 13 -8.81 12.94 3.97
N PRO A 14 -8.08 14.05 3.70
CA PRO A 14 -8.73 15.29 3.28
C PRO A 14 -9.62 15.09 2.06
N GLU A 15 -10.79 15.72 2.06
CA GLU A 15 -11.74 15.60 0.95
C GLU A 15 -11.15 16.00 -0.39
N ASP A 16 -10.24 16.97 -0.40
CA ASP A 16 -9.57 17.43 -1.62
C ASP A 16 -8.89 16.29 -2.37
N TYR A 17 -8.33 15.33 -1.63
CA TYR A 17 -7.64 14.19 -2.24
C TYR A 17 -8.63 13.24 -2.91
N LEU A 18 -9.84 13.17 -2.41
CA LEU A 18 -10.89 12.29 -2.95
C LEU A 18 -11.53 12.85 -4.21
N ALA A 19 -11.21 14.10 -4.58
CA ALA A 19 -11.62 14.66 -5.86
C ALA A 19 -10.93 13.97 -7.04
N ASP A 20 -9.76 13.35 -6.81
CA ASP A 20 -9.14 12.45 -7.79
C ASP A 20 -9.90 11.13 -7.77
N GLU A 21 -10.66 10.87 -8.81
CA GLU A 21 -11.53 9.69 -8.90
C GLU A 21 -10.74 8.38 -8.87
N THR A 22 -9.55 8.38 -9.43
CA THR A 22 -8.69 7.18 -9.43
C THR A 22 -8.22 6.86 -8.02
N PHE A 23 -7.72 7.85 -7.30
CA PHE A 23 -7.33 7.65 -5.91
C PHE A 23 -8.53 7.27 -5.05
N ALA A 24 -9.67 7.91 -5.23
CA ALA A 24 -10.87 7.60 -4.46
C ALA A 24 -11.28 6.13 -4.62
N ALA A 25 -11.20 5.59 -5.85
CA ALA A 25 -11.50 4.20 -6.10
C ALA A 25 -10.49 3.27 -5.42
N ILE A 26 -9.20 3.59 -5.50
CA ILE A 26 -8.14 2.81 -4.84
C ILE A 26 -8.36 2.79 -3.33
N LEU A 27 -8.62 3.93 -2.75
CA LEU A 27 -8.82 4.05 -1.30
C LEU A 27 -10.06 3.28 -0.85
N LYS A 28 -11.16 3.40 -1.59
CA LYS A 28 -12.40 2.69 -1.28
C LYS A 28 -12.19 1.17 -1.27
N GLU A 29 -11.44 0.66 -2.24
CA GLU A 29 -11.14 -0.76 -2.31
C GLU A 29 -10.21 -1.17 -1.16
N ALA A 30 -9.13 -0.41 -0.95
CA ALA A 30 -8.13 -0.73 0.06
C ALA A 30 -8.71 -0.72 1.48
N GLU A 31 -9.60 0.22 1.77
CA GLU A 31 -10.19 0.35 3.11
C GLU A 31 -11.04 -0.84 3.52
N LYS A 32 -11.54 -1.62 2.58
CA LYS A 32 -12.27 -2.85 2.90
C LYS A 32 -11.45 -3.82 3.74
N TYR A 33 -10.13 -3.75 3.63
CA TYR A 33 -9.22 -4.75 4.23
C TYR A 33 -8.45 -4.22 5.42
N VAL A 34 -8.70 -2.99 5.85
CA VAL A 34 -8.08 -2.45 7.07
C VAL A 34 -8.39 -3.38 8.24
N GLY A 35 -7.35 -3.78 8.97
CA GLY A 35 -7.47 -4.73 10.07
C GLY A 35 -7.16 -6.18 9.71
N TYR A 36 -7.04 -6.51 8.43
CA TYR A 36 -6.66 -7.86 8.01
C TYR A 36 -5.20 -8.14 8.41
N PRO A 37 -4.90 -9.37 8.86
CA PRO A 37 -3.55 -9.70 9.30
C PRO A 37 -2.58 -9.85 8.14
N TYR A 38 -1.29 -9.72 8.42
CA TYR A 38 -0.24 -10.04 7.47
C TYR A 38 -0.12 -11.56 7.33
N VAL A 39 -0.16 -12.04 6.09
CA VAL A 39 0.04 -13.46 5.79
C VAL A 39 1.05 -13.58 4.66
N TRP A 40 2.19 -14.18 4.92
CA TRP A 40 3.25 -14.34 3.92
C TRP A 40 2.72 -15.04 2.67
N GLY A 41 2.92 -14.42 1.52
CA GLY A 41 2.43 -14.95 0.24
C GLY A 41 0.94 -14.72 0.00
N GLY A 42 0.23 -14.09 0.93
CA GLY A 42 -1.20 -13.84 0.79
C GLY A 42 -1.50 -12.82 -0.30
N SER A 43 -2.58 -13.04 -1.06
CA SER A 43 -2.88 -12.22 -2.23
C SER A 43 -4.37 -12.03 -2.50
N SER A 44 -5.24 -12.44 -1.58
CA SER A 44 -6.69 -12.32 -1.75
C SER A 44 -7.40 -12.15 -0.41
N PRO A 45 -8.65 -11.64 -0.40
CA PRO A 45 -9.37 -11.52 0.86
C PRO A 45 -9.57 -12.84 1.60
N SER A 46 -9.63 -13.96 0.88
CA SER A 46 -9.84 -15.28 1.51
C SER A 46 -8.59 -15.78 2.24
N THR A 47 -7.40 -15.36 1.80
CA THR A 47 -6.12 -15.77 2.40
C THR A 47 -5.53 -14.69 3.31
N SER A 48 -6.08 -13.48 3.28
CA SER A 48 -5.43 -12.25 3.67
C SER A 48 -4.25 -11.95 2.76
N PHE A 49 -3.35 -11.05 3.14
CA PHE A 49 -2.39 -10.46 2.23
C PHE A 49 -1.01 -10.34 2.86
N ASP A 50 0.02 -10.33 2.01
CA ASP A 50 1.29 -9.71 2.35
C ASP A 50 1.32 -8.29 1.74
N CYS A 51 2.45 -7.57 1.84
CA CYS A 51 2.51 -6.16 1.44
C CYS A 51 2.21 -5.97 -0.05
N SER A 52 2.86 -6.73 -0.90
CA SER A 52 2.69 -6.61 -2.35
C SER A 52 1.42 -7.29 -2.84
N GLY A 53 0.96 -8.32 -2.13
CA GLY A 53 -0.32 -8.97 -2.43
C GLY A 53 -1.49 -8.03 -2.23
N PHE A 54 -1.46 -7.26 -1.15
CA PHE A 54 -2.46 -6.23 -0.88
C PHE A 54 -2.51 -5.18 -2.00
N VAL A 55 -1.35 -4.61 -2.34
CA VAL A 55 -1.28 -3.59 -3.39
C VAL A 55 -1.72 -4.15 -4.73
N SER A 56 -1.20 -5.32 -5.12
CA SER A 56 -1.57 -5.93 -6.39
C SER A 56 -3.08 -6.16 -6.49
N TYR A 57 -3.67 -6.72 -5.44
CA TYR A 57 -5.10 -7.00 -5.44
C TYR A 57 -5.92 -5.71 -5.56
N VAL A 58 -5.60 -4.70 -4.76
CA VAL A 58 -6.35 -3.44 -4.76
C VAL A 58 -6.31 -2.77 -6.13
N TYR A 59 -5.13 -2.66 -6.73
CA TYR A 59 -5.02 -1.99 -8.03
C TYR A 59 -5.70 -2.78 -9.14
N ASN A 60 -5.58 -4.10 -9.14
CA ASN A 60 -6.27 -4.93 -10.13
C ASN A 60 -7.79 -4.83 -10.01
N GLN A 61 -8.33 -4.64 -8.81
CA GLN A 61 -9.76 -4.39 -8.63
C GLN A 61 -10.19 -3.03 -9.16
N CYS A 62 -9.25 -2.12 -9.34
CA CYS A 62 -9.51 -0.75 -9.79
C CYS A 62 -9.21 -0.55 -11.29
N GLY A 63 -9.05 -1.62 -12.04
CA GLY A 63 -8.90 -1.55 -13.49
C GLY A 63 -7.52 -1.88 -14.03
N TRP A 64 -6.51 -2.00 -13.18
CA TRP A 64 -5.21 -2.50 -13.61
C TRP A 64 -5.29 -4.01 -13.84
N ASP A 65 -4.39 -4.52 -14.65
CA ASP A 65 -4.36 -5.94 -15.01
C ASP A 65 -2.91 -6.42 -15.13
N PHE A 66 -2.17 -6.31 -14.03
CA PHE A 66 -0.77 -6.74 -14.00
C PHE A 66 -0.55 -8.03 -13.19
N GLY A 67 -1.65 -8.63 -12.71
CA GLY A 67 -1.58 -9.87 -11.95
C GLY A 67 -1.01 -9.70 -10.56
N ARG A 68 -0.51 -10.79 -10.00
CA ARG A 68 0.10 -10.80 -8.68
C ARG A 68 1.59 -10.53 -8.81
N LEU A 69 2.03 -9.33 -8.39
CA LEU A 69 3.44 -8.94 -8.39
C LEU A 69 3.97 -8.87 -6.96
N GLY A 70 5.26 -9.11 -6.79
CA GLY A 70 5.95 -8.81 -5.56
C GLY A 70 6.32 -7.33 -5.48
N ALA A 71 6.92 -6.92 -4.36
CA ALA A 71 7.29 -5.52 -4.17
C ALA A 71 8.29 -5.04 -5.24
N GLN A 72 9.27 -5.87 -5.59
CA GLN A 72 10.22 -5.53 -6.64
C GLN A 72 9.53 -5.40 -8.01
N GLY A 73 8.56 -6.29 -8.31
CA GLY A 73 7.81 -6.23 -9.56
C GLY A 73 6.97 -4.96 -9.66
N LEU A 74 6.32 -4.56 -8.58
CA LEU A 74 5.57 -3.30 -8.54
C LEU A 74 6.50 -2.10 -8.74
N TYR A 75 7.68 -2.14 -8.14
CA TYR A 75 8.69 -1.12 -8.36
C TYR A 75 9.07 -1.03 -9.84
N ASN A 76 9.29 -2.19 -10.47
CA ASN A 76 9.76 -2.25 -11.87
C ASN A 76 8.73 -1.69 -12.86
N ILE A 77 7.43 -1.83 -12.59
CA ILE A 77 6.39 -1.31 -13.49
C ILE A 77 6.00 0.13 -13.22
N SER A 78 6.48 0.73 -12.14
CA SER A 78 6.14 2.11 -11.76
C SER A 78 7.16 3.10 -12.31
N ALA A 79 6.73 4.35 -12.51
CA ALA A 79 7.64 5.45 -12.86
C ALA A 79 8.10 6.15 -11.60
N ARG A 80 9.39 6.51 -11.54
CA ARG A 80 9.93 7.24 -10.37
C ARG A 80 9.32 8.62 -10.26
N THR A 81 9.09 9.07 -9.02
CA THR A 81 8.68 10.44 -8.75
C THR A 81 9.29 10.91 -7.43
N SER A 82 9.64 12.20 -7.37
CA SER A 82 10.05 12.84 -6.13
C SER A 82 8.92 13.67 -5.52
N SER A 83 7.77 13.73 -6.20
CA SER A 83 6.60 14.49 -5.76
C SER A 83 5.38 13.58 -5.76
N PRO A 84 5.29 12.67 -4.78
CA PRO A 84 4.20 11.70 -4.77
C PRO A 84 2.85 12.37 -4.54
N LYS A 85 1.83 11.80 -5.18
CA LYS A 85 0.44 12.17 -4.93
C LYS A 85 -0.29 10.98 -4.33
N PRO A 86 -1.43 11.20 -3.67
CA PRO A 86 -2.23 10.07 -3.17
C PRO A 86 -2.55 9.07 -4.27
N GLY A 87 -2.30 7.80 -3.99
CA GLY A 87 -2.43 6.71 -4.97
C GLY A 87 -1.11 6.27 -5.59
N ASP A 88 -0.05 7.04 -5.42
CA ASP A 88 1.29 6.58 -5.78
C ASP A 88 1.75 5.52 -4.77
N LEU A 89 2.81 4.80 -5.11
CA LEU A 89 3.36 3.76 -4.24
C LEU A 89 4.61 4.27 -3.54
N VAL A 90 4.84 3.76 -2.34
CA VAL A 90 6.06 4.02 -1.59
C VAL A 90 6.79 2.69 -1.36
N PHE A 91 8.09 2.68 -1.64
CA PHE A 91 8.92 1.48 -1.63
C PHE A 91 10.02 1.57 -0.60
N PHE A 92 10.33 0.44 0.01
CA PHE A 92 11.33 0.33 1.07
C PHE A 92 12.27 -0.83 0.81
N THR A 93 13.47 -0.74 1.38
CA THR A 93 14.46 -1.82 1.38
C THR A 93 14.84 -2.18 2.81
N GLY A 94 15.33 -3.41 3.00
CA GLY A 94 15.87 -3.81 4.29
C GLY A 94 14.86 -3.99 5.40
N THR A 95 13.56 -4.04 5.10
CA THR A 95 12.55 -4.30 6.12
C THR A 95 12.56 -5.77 6.55
N TYR A 96 13.11 -6.64 5.71
CA TYR A 96 13.48 -8.00 6.07
C TYR A 96 14.65 -8.41 5.17
N ASP A 97 15.26 -9.56 5.45
CA ASP A 97 16.46 -9.99 4.74
C ASP A 97 16.13 -10.48 3.33
N THR A 98 16.20 -9.57 2.38
CA THR A 98 16.00 -9.86 0.95
C THR A 98 16.72 -8.79 0.13
N PRO A 99 17.32 -9.13 -1.01
CA PRO A 99 17.88 -8.12 -1.89
C PRO A 99 16.79 -7.31 -2.56
N GLY A 100 17.07 -6.02 -2.81
CA GLY A 100 16.16 -5.12 -3.50
C GLY A 100 15.00 -4.66 -2.64
N ILE A 101 13.87 -4.38 -3.31
CA ILE A 101 12.68 -3.84 -2.65
C ILE A 101 12.05 -4.92 -1.76
N SER A 102 11.88 -4.61 -0.47
CA SER A 102 11.36 -5.54 0.51
C SER A 102 9.93 -5.23 0.96
N HIS A 103 9.46 -4.00 0.77
CA HIS A 103 8.12 -3.59 1.23
C HIS A 103 7.55 -2.51 0.33
N VAL A 104 6.21 -2.43 0.26
CA VAL A 104 5.51 -1.44 -0.53
C VAL A 104 4.22 -1.05 0.19
N GLY A 105 3.85 0.22 0.07
CA GLY A 105 2.58 0.75 0.58
C GLY A 105 1.95 1.70 -0.41
N ILE A 106 0.70 2.05 -0.14
CA ILE A 106 -0.05 3.04 -0.93
C ILE A 106 0.09 4.39 -0.23
N TYR A 107 0.68 5.36 -0.93
CA TYR A 107 0.79 6.72 -0.38
C TYR A 107 -0.59 7.36 -0.35
N VAL A 108 -0.98 7.92 0.79
CA VAL A 108 -2.30 8.53 0.94
C VAL A 108 -2.23 10.04 1.17
N GLY A 109 -1.04 10.63 1.00
CA GLY A 109 -0.83 12.05 1.18
C GLY A 109 -0.34 12.40 2.57
N ASP A 110 0.19 13.61 2.72
CA ASP A 110 0.61 14.20 3.99
C ASP A 110 1.62 13.36 4.78
N GLY A 111 2.42 12.55 4.09
CA GLY A 111 3.42 11.71 4.73
C GLY A 111 2.87 10.45 5.38
N TRP A 112 1.71 9.97 4.93
CA TRP A 112 1.10 8.75 5.42
C TRP A 112 0.94 7.71 4.32
N MET A 113 0.91 6.44 4.69
CA MET A 113 0.63 5.35 3.77
C MET A 113 -0.41 4.40 4.35
N LEU A 114 -1.12 3.71 3.46
CA LEU A 114 -1.96 2.57 3.82
C LEU A 114 -1.23 1.33 3.30
N HIS A 115 -0.91 0.41 4.18
CA HIS A 115 -0.08 -0.74 3.81
C HIS A 115 -0.43 -1.99 4.60
N CYS A 116 0.01 -3.12 4.07
CA CYS A 116 -0.13 -4.38 4.79
C CYS A 116 1.10 -4.57 5.70
N GLY A 117 0.98 -3.97 6.89
CA GLY A 117 1.80 -4.32 8.02
C GLY A 117 1.13 -5.51 8.72
N ASP A 118 1.08 -5.51 10.01
CA ASP A 118 0.34 -6.52 10.76
C ASP A 118 -0.40 -5.83 11.90
N PRO A 119 -1.65 -5.37 11.65
CA PRO A 119 -2.51 -5.60 10.48
C PRO A 119 -2.35 -4.53 9.39
N ILE A 120 -3.15 -4.66 8.32
CA ILE A 120 -3.31 -3.59 7.33
C ILE A 120 -3.79 -2.33 8.04
N SER A 121 -3.05 -1.23 7.88
CA SER A 121 -3.29 -0.02 8.65
C SER A 121 -2.69 1.21 7.96
N TYR A 122 -3.17 2.37 8.38
CA TYR A 122 -2.53 3.64 8.05
C TYR A 122 -1.30 3.83 8.93
N THR A 123 -0.22 4.32 8.34
CA THR A 123 1.06 4.47 9.04
C THR A 123 1.72 5.78 8.67
N ASN A 124 2.22 6.50 9.67
CA ASN A 124 2.96 7.74 9.48
C ASN A 124 4.37 7.40 8.97
N LEU A 125 4.72 7.97 7.80
CA LEU A 125 6.03 7.76 7.20
C LEU A 125 7.13 8.56 7.89
N ASN A 126 6.78 9.59 8.67
CA ASN A 126 7.73 10.45 9.36
C ASN A 126 8.16 9.85 10.70
N THR A 127 8.71 8.64 10.63
CA THR A 127 9.30 7.95 11.78
C THR A 127 10.69 7.49 11.38
N SER A 128 11.56 7.28 12.36
CA SER A 128 12.95 6.88 12.07
C SER A 128 13.00 5.55 11.34
N TYR A 129 12.12 4.60 11.71
CA TYR A 129 12.09 3.29 11.04
C TYR A 129 11.80 3.43 9.55
N TRP A 130 10.69 4.08 9.20
CA TRP A 130 10.29 4.19 7.78
C TRP A 130 11.23 5.09 6.99
N GLN A 131 11.75 6.16 7.59
CA GLN A 131 12.72 7.02 6.92
C GLN A 131 14.04 6.30 6.63
N SER A 132 14.50 5.45 7.54
CA SER A 132 15.75 4.71 7.34
C SER A 132 15.64 3.61 6.30
N HIS A 133 14.42 3.11 6.04
CA HIS A 133 14.17 2.05 5.04
C HIS A 133 13.62 2.58 3.72
N PHE A 134 13.28 3.86 3.66
CA PHE A 134 12.71 4.46 2.45
C PHE A 134 13.67 4.33 1.27
N TYR A 135 13.11 3.95 0.11
CA TYR A 135 13.89 3.83 -1.10
C TYR A 135 13.40 4.77 -2.20
N ALA A 136 12.11 4.73 -2.54
CA ALA A 136 11.58 5.54 -3.65
C ALA A 136 10.06 5.63 -3.59
N TYR A 137 9.54 6.64 -4.29
CA TYR A 137 8.13 6.69 -4.67
C TYR A 137 7.98 6.25 -6.12
N GLY A 138 6.85 5.65 -6.47
CA GLY A 138 6.56 5.24 -7.83
C GLY A 138 5.12 5.49 -8.23
N LYS A 139 4.90 5.80 -9.50
CA LYS A 139 3.59 6.12 -10.05
C LYS A 139 3.11 5.01 -10.96
N LEU A 140 1.83 4.65 -10.83
CA LEU A 140 1.14 3.80 -11.78
C LEU A 140 0.16 4.58 -12.65
N PHE A 141 -0.08 5.82 -12.30
CA PHE A 141 -0.98 6.68 -13.09
C PHE A 141 -0.68 8.17 -12.93
#